data_51ae61daa78eb1c0adb45c413950a1a1
#
_entry.id   51ae61daa78eb1c0adb45c413950a1a1
#
_cell.length_a   1.000
_cell.length_b   1.000
_cell.length_c   1.000
_cell.angle_alpha   90.00
_cell.angle_beta   90.00
_cell.angle_gamma   90.00
#
_symmetry.space_group_name_H-M   'P 1'
#
loop_
_entity.id
_entity.type
_entity.pdbx_description
1 polymer ?
#
loop_
_entity_poly.entity_id
_entity_poly.type
_entity_poly.pdbx_seq_one_letter_code
_entity_poly.pdbx_strand_id
1 'polypeptide(L)'
;MSWNRKDAGWARLLLALLLALSAAGCATTQVVTRPSAAPRLAPAFAEAAALARNHAALAGQARVDNGIRIERLLAGIDDATLARDAAALPAGDPLYDFVGRALLNRGLPLPRPFDRGGNWRFDAGNRPPADSDGYRPPMQLGVLLPLSGSLSTAAGPVRDGLLAGYYAEQRRRPDIAFYDTADTAGGTLAAYDKAVAAGADYVLGPLGRDEVDTLFRSGRLTVPVLALNRGNMPPPPGSASFSLAPEDDGSAAAEYLIARKAPRVLVLADGDDGTRRAVAAFREQLQARGGTVVAEIGITSEPGDLAPALATAVQKDGGVDAVFLALKPAQARALAPQLVLAGLGGKLRVATSQLASASSELTKDHALDGIAFPSEAWAVRNVTGLPSAASAASQLPNARGGAAKLFAFGYDAWLLTAYLERLANDANGKVEGATGTLRIDGFGNVVRTPAWSTYSGATAVPLGNAGG
;
A
#
# COMPACT_ATOMS: atom_id res chain seq x y z
N MET A 1 -64.54 78.65 17.64
CA MET A 1 -64.46 77.23 17.36
C MET A 1 -63.43 76.61 18.32
N SER A 2 -63.89 76.00 19.38
CA SER A 2 -63.10 75.44 20.48
C SER A 2 -62.68 74.01 20.14
N TRP A 3 -61.38 73.73 19.94
CA TRP A 3 -60.85 72.37 19.71
C TRP A 3 -60.50 71.74 21.07
N ASN A 4 -61.06 70.58 21.26
CA ASN A 4 -61.22 69.93 22.54
C ASN A 4 -59.88 69.30 22.96
N ARG A 5 -59.36 69.68 24.15
CA ARG A 5 -58.07 69.23 24.74
C ARG A 5 -58.05 67.75 25.24
N LYS A 6 -59.11 67.01 24.98
CA LYS A 6 -59.20 65.60 25.49
C LYS A 6 -58.60 64.51 24.61
N ASP A 7 -58.39 64.81 23.30
CA ASP A 7 -57.91 63.81 22.38
C ASP A 7 -56.36 63.62 22.37
N ALA A 8 -55.63 64.59 22.94
CA ALA A 8 -54.18 64.55 23.02
C ALA A 8 -53.61 63.56 24.10
N GLY A 9 -54.43 63.16 25.05
CA GLY A 9 -54.06 62.27 26.13
C GLY A 9 -53.98 60.78 25.71
N TRP A 10 -54.91 60.41 24.89
CA TRP A 10 -55.02 59.02 24.42
C TRP A 10 -53.95 58.68 23.38
N ALA A 11 -53.59 59.59 22.52
CA ALA A 11 -52.53 59.41 21.54
C ALA A 11 -51.13 59.24 22.20
N ARG A 12 -50.91 59.96 23.32
CA ARG A 12 -49.65 59.79 24.11
C ARG A 12 -49.62 58.52 24.90
N LEU A 13 -50.74 58.02 25.39
CA LEU A 13 -50.82 56.70 26.08
C LEU A 13 -50.66 55.56 25.11
N LEU A 14 -51.21 55.60 23.90
CA LEU A 14 -51.03 54.62 22.85
C LEU A 14 -49.58 54.59 22.32
N LEU A 15 -48.93 55.76 22.19
CA LEU A 15 -47.53 55.84 21.77
C LEU A 15 -46.58 55.31 22.84
N ALA A 16 -46.85 55.56 24.12
CA ALA A 16 -46.08 55.00 25.23
C ALA A 16 -46.25 53.47 25.38
N LEU A 17 -47.45 52.93 25.11
CA LEU A 17 -47.76 51.55 25.11
C LEU A 17 -47.05 50.77 23.92
N LEU A 18 -47.02 51.41 22.74
CA LEU A 18 -46.32 50.91 21.57
C LEU A 18 -44.79 50.91 21.74
N LEU A 19 -44.23 51.92 22.41
CA LEU A 19 -42.80 51.95 22.76
C LEU A 19 -42.43 50.98 23.86
N ALA A 20 -43.34 50.67 24.80
CA ALA A 20 -43.07 49.64 25.82
C ALA A 20 -43.14 48.20 25.27
N LEU A 21 -43.97 47.95 24.23
CA LEU A 21 -44.03 46.65 23.57
C LEU A 21 -42.83 46.37 22.62
N SER A 22 -42.18 47.42 22.12
CA SER A 22 -40.99 47.27 21.27
C SER A 22 -39.70 47.00 22.08
N ALA A 23 -39.68 47.22 23.38
CA ALA A 23 -38.51 46.95 24.24
C ALA A 23 -38.47 45.52 24.82
N ALA A 24 -39.55 44.71 24.65
CA ALA A 24 -39.64 43.35 25.18
C ALA A 24 -39.22 42.26 24.17
N GLY A 25 -38.71 42.64 22.98
CA GLY A 25 -38.49 41.74 21.84
C GLY A 25 -37.05 41.36 21.53
N CYS A 26 -36.09 41.51 22.44
CA CYS A 26 -34.71 40.99 22.25
C CYS A 26 -34.21 40.22 23.46
N ALA A 27 -34.94 39.15 23.82
CA ALA A 27 -34.29 38.06 24.56
C ALA A 27 -33.48 37.26 23.53
N THR A 28 -32.24 37.66 23.29
CA THR A 28 -31.26 36.81 22.67
C THR A 28 -31.10 35.56 23.57
N THR A 29 -31.76 34.48 23.20
CA THR A 29 -31.43 33.16 23.70
C THR A 29 -29.97 32.95 23.32
N GLN A 30 -29.04 33.19 24.25
CA GLN A 30 -27.69 32.64 24.15
C GLN A 30 -27.89 31.14 24.16
N VAL A 31 -27.81 30.55 22.97
CA VAL A 31 -27.55 29.13 22.85
C VAL A 31 -26.18 28.94 23.52
N VAL A 32 -26.21 28.54 24.79
CA VAL A 32 -25.02 27.99 25.44
C VAL A 32 -24.71 26.71 24.67
N THR A 33 -23.95 26.84 23.61
CA THR A 33 -23.25 25.71 23.02
C THR A 33 -22.38 25.19 24.14
N ARG A 34 -22.85 24.13 24.82
CA ARG A 34 -21.95 23.30 25.63
C ARG A 34 -20.76 23.02 24.74
N PRO A 35 -19.52 23.28 25.22
CA PRO A 35 -18.35 22.84 24.48
C PRO A 35 -18.60 21.37 24.22
N SER A 36 -18.72 21.00 22.94
CA SER A 36 -18.77 19.59 22.54
C SER A 36 -17.55 18.97 23.17
N ALA A 37 -17.75 18.04 24.11
CA ALA A 37 -16.64 17.33 24.71
C ALA A 37 -15.82 16.80 23.54
N ALA A 38 -14.53 17.14 23.49
CA ALA A 38 -13.64 16.69 22.43
C ALA A 38 -13.87 15.17 22.25
N PRO A 39 -14.10 14.68 21.04
CA PRO A 39 -14.41 13.28 20.81
C PRO A 39 -13.35 12.45 21.51
N ARG A 40 -13.77 11.59 22.44
CA ARG A 40 -12.84 10.71 23.14
C ARG A 40 -12.27 9.75 22.11
N LEU A 41 -10.97 9.83 21.87
CA LEU A 41 -10.24 8.89 21.03
C LEU A 41 -10.43 7.46 21.57
N ALA A 42 -10.45 6.48 20.68
CA ALA A 42 -10.47 5.08 21.08
C ALA A 42 -9.27 4.78 22.01
N PRO A 43 -9.42 3.96 23.06
CA PRO A 43 -8.33 3.69 24.00
C PRO A 43 -7.05 3.19 23.33
N ALA A 44 -7.16 2.26 22.38
CA ALA A 44 -6.02 1.77 21.59
C ALA A 44 -5.37 2.88 20.73
N PHE A 45 -6.17 3.80 20.19
CA PHE A 45 -5.66 4.94 19.44
C PHE A 45 -4.89 5.91 20.35
N ALA A 46 -5.38 6.18 21.54
CA ALA A 46 -4.71 7.03 22.52
C ALA A 46 -3.38 6.41 23.01
N GLU A 47 -3.33 5.07 23.21
CA GLU A 47 -2.08 4.36 23.51
C GLU A 47 -1.09 4.44 22.35
N ALA A 48 -1.53 4.21 21.10
CA ALA A 48 -0.71 4.35 19.93
C ALA A 48 -0.12 5.76 19.79
N ALA A 49 -0.92 6.81 20.09
CA ALA A 49 -0.45 8.19 20.08
C ALA A 49 0.64 8.45 21.15
N ALA A 50 0.51 7.85 22.33
CA ALA A 50 1.55 7.96 23.37
C ALA A 50 2.86 7.29 22.94
N LEU A 51 2.79 6.11 22.29
CA LEU A 51 3.97 5.43 21.75
C LEU A 51 4.62 6.20 20.60
N ALA A 52 3.82 6.80 19.71
CA ALA A 52 4.31 7.55 18.56
C ALA A 52 5.11 8.79 18.97
N ARG A 53 4.71 9.48 20.03
CA ARG A 53 5.45 10.63 20.56
C ARG A 53 6.90 10.32 20.95
N ASN A 54 7.15 9.09 21.40
CA ASN A 54 8.49 8.66 21.80
C ASN A 54 9.26 7.96 20.66
N HIS A 55 8.59 7.64 19.56
CA HIS A 55 9.15 6.80 18.49
C HIS A 55 10.43 7.40 17.87
N ALA A 56 10.47 8.71 17.66
CA ALA A 56 11.63 9.38 17.05
C ALA A 56 12.89 9.34 17.94
N ALA A 57 12.73 9.27 19.27
CA ALA A 57 13.83 9.19 20.22
C ALA A 57 14.42 7.77 20.36
N LEU A 58 13.73 6.76 19.87
CA LEU A 58 14.18 5.36 19.92
C LEU A 58 15.14 5.06 18.76
N ALA A 59 16.03 4.09 18.97
CA ALA A 59 16.98 3.62 17.97
C ALA A 59 17.05 2.08 17.95
N GLY A 60 17.59 1.52 16.87
CA GLY A 60 17.80 0.07 16.72
C GLY A 60 16.53 -0.74 16.92
N GLN A 61 16.64 -1.87 17.60
CA GLN A 61 15.54 -2.82 17.81
C GLN A 61 14.37 -2.19 18.58
N ALA A 62 14.64 -1.35 19.58
CA ALA A 62 13.59 -0.69 20.36
C ALA A 62 12.67 0.20 19.51
N ARG A 63 13.21 0.86 18.48
CA ARG A 63 12.41 1.63 17.53
C ARG A 63 11.53 0.73 16.65
N VAL A 64 12.09 -0.40 16.19
CA VAL A 64 11.34 -1.40 15.41
C VAL A 64 10.18 -1.96 16.22
N ASP A 65 10.46 -2.44 17.44
CA ASP A 65 9.44 -3.03 18.33
C ASP A 65 8.33 -2.04 18.66
N ASN A 66 8.68 -0.79 18.91
CA ASN A 66 7.72 0.28 19.16
C ASN A 66 6.82 0.55 17.93
N GLY A 67 7.41 0.55 16.72
CA GLY A 67 6.65 0.68 15.48
C GLY A 67 5.64 -0.46 15.29
N ILE A 68 6.08 -1.70 15.46
CA ILE A 68 5.21 -2.89 15.40
C ILE A 68 4.07 -2.80 16.42
N ARG A 69 4.36 -2.33 17.65
CA ARG A 69 3.32 -2.17 18.67
C ARG A 69 2.28 -1.13 18.28
N ILE A 70 2.70 0.02 17.72
CA ILE A 70 1.78 1.06 17.20
C ILE A 70 0.90 0.47 16.11
N GLU A 71 1.48 -0.19 15.10
CA GLU A 71 0.75 -0.79 13.99
C GLU A 71 -0.27 -1.83 14.46
N ARG A 72 0.10 -2.66 15.42
CA ARG A 72 -0.81 -3.65 16.02
C ARG A 72 -2.00 -3.02 16.75
N LEU A 73 -1.78 -1.95 17.51
CA LEU A 73 -2.87 -1.21 18.17
C LEU A 73 -3.83 -0.61 17.14
N LEU A 74 -3.31 0.01 16.08
CA LEU A 74 -4.11 0.61 15.02
C LEU A 74 -4.87 -0.46 14.21
N ALA A 75 -4.25 -1.61 13.96
CA ALA A 75 -4.88 -2.70 13.22
C ALA A 75 -6.13 -3.23 13.92
N GLY A 76 -6.17 -3.25 15.25
CA GLY A 76 -7.32 -3.69 16.05
C GLY A 76 -8.52 -2.73 16.07
N ILE A 77 -8.37 -1.51 15.54
CA ILE A 77 -9.44 -0.49 15.49
C ILE A 77 -10.28 -0.71 14.22
N ASP A 78 -11.60 -0.63 14.32
CA ASP A 78 -12.49 -0.70 13.15
C ASP A 78 -12.30 0.51 12.23
N ASP A 79 -12.69 0.35 10.96
CA ASP A 79 -12.40 1.30 9.89
C ASP A 79 -13.03 2.68 10.13
N ALA A 80 -14.27 2.73 10.64
CA ALA A 80 -14.98 3.99 10.88
C ALA A 80 -14.35 4.76 12.05
N THR A 81 -14.00 4.06 13.13
CA THR A 81 -13.30 4.63 14.29
C THR A 81 -11.89 5.09 13.91
N LEU A 82 -11.15 4.30 13.15
CA LEU A 82 -9.80 4.65 12.69
C LEU A 82 -9.82 5.91 11.82
N ALA A 83 -10.73 6.00 10.85
CA ALA A 83 -10.85 7.17 9.97
C ALA A 83 -11.27 8.44 10.74
N ARG A 84 -12.23 8.31 11.68
CA ARG A 84 -12.68 9.41 12.52
C ARG A 84 -11.55 9.95 13.42
N ASP A 85 -10.83 9.06 14.10
CA ASP A 85 -9.78 9.43 15.05
C ASP A 85 -8.54 9.97 14.31
N ALA A 86 -8.25 9.45 13.10
CA ALA A 86 -7.22 9.99 12.22
C ALA A 86 -7.52 11.44 11.80
N ALA A 87 -8.78 11.75 11.46
CA ALA A 87 -9.21 13.09 11.09
C ALA A 87 -9.10 14.10 12.24
N ALA A 88 -9.17 13.63 13.49
CA ALA A 88 -9.03 14.46 14.68
C ALA A 88 -7.57 14.77 15.06
N LEU A 89 -6.58 14.11 14.47
CA LEU A 89 -5.16 14.37 14.76
C LEU A 89 -4.74 15.74 14.23
N PRO A 90 -4.01 16.55 15.05
CA PRO A 90 -3.46 17.81 14.58
C PRO A 90 -2.37 17.59 13.51
N ALA A 91 -2.09 18.64 12.74
CA ALA A 91 -0.95 18.65 11.82
C ALA A 91 0.36 18.47 12.61
N GLY A 92 1.28 17.67 12.08
CA GLY A 92 2.55 17.35 12.74
C GLY A 92 2.49 16.31 13.84
N ASP A 93 1.32 15.67 14.08
CA ASP A 93 1.24 14.58 15.06
C ASP A 93 2.00 13.35 14.55
N PRO A 94 2.97 12.82 15.32
CA PRO A 94 3.81 11.70 14.88
C PRO A 94 3.05 10.38 14.68
N LEU A 95 1.82 10.25 15.22
CA LEU A 95 0.98 9.10 14.93
C LEU A 95 0.43 9.14 13.50
N TYR A 96 0.32 10.31 12.88
CA TYR A 96 -0.37 10.44 11.59
C TYR A 96 0.26 9.61 10.48
N ASP A 97 1.58 9.45 10.47
CA ASP A 97 2.26 8.59 9.48
C ASP A 97 1.87 7.11 9.62
N PHE A 98 1.72 6.63 10.84
CA PHE A 98 1.29 5.25 11.12
C PHE A 98 -0.19 5.03 10.80
N VAL A 99 -1.06 5.94 11.24
CA VAL A 99 -2.50 5.79 10.99
C VAL A 99 -2.82 5.97 9.51
N GLY A 100 -2.14 6.88 8.83
CA GLY A 100 -2.27 7.06 7.38
C GLY A 100 -1.87 5.82 6.61
N ARG A 101 -0.76 5.15 6.98
CA ARG A 101 -0.38 3.85 6.42
C ARG A 101 -1.46 2.80 6.66
N ALA A 102 -2.00 2.72 7.88
CA ALA A 102 -3.07 1.77 8.20
C ALA A 102 -4.33 2.00 7.36
N LEU A 103 -4.72 3.28 7.13
CA LEU A 103 -5.82 3.63 6.22
C LEU A 103 -5.54 3.20 4.79
N LEU A 104 -4.34 3.50 4.26
CA LEU A 104 -3.96 3.13 2.89
C LEU A 104 -3.97 1.62 2.68
N ASN A 105 -3.47 0.84 3.62
CA ASN A 105 -3.45 -0.62 3.55
C ASN A 105 -4.87 -1.23 3.53
N ARG A 106 -5.86 -0.53 4.10
CA ARG A 106 -7.27 -0.91 4.09
C ARG A 106 -8.05 -0.33 2.90
N GLY A 107 -7.39 0.41 2.01
CA GLY A 107 -8.04 1.09 0.89
C GLY A 107 -8.89 2.30 1.28
N LEU A 108 -8.73 2.81 2.51
CA LEU A 108 -9.49 3.95 3.02
C LEU A 108 -8.85 5.28 2.59
N PRO A 109 -9.64 6.35 2.43
CA PRO A 109 -9.12 7.66 2.09
C PRO A 109 -8.36 8.28 3.26
N LEU A 110 -7.32 9.08 2.95
CA LEU A 110 -6.64 9.90 3.94
C LEU A 110 -7.46 11.17 4.23
N PRO A 111 -7.64 11.57 5.48
CA PRO A 111 -8.33 12.82 5.82
C PRO A 111 -7.57 14.08 5.37
N ARG A 112 -6.23 14.00 5.24
CA ARG A 112 -5.35 15.07 4.76
C ARG A 112 -4.04 14.47 4.21
N PRO A 113 -3.22 15.23 3.46
CA PRO A 113 -1.88 14.79 3.07
C PRO A 113 -1.00 14.49 4.30
N PHE A 114 0.04 13.68 4.11
CA PHE A 114 1.04 13.48 5.16
C PHE A 114 1.82 14.77 5.45
N ASP A 115 2.23 14.96 6.70
CA ASP A 115 2.92 16.17 7.19
C ASP A 115 4.39 16.27 6.71
N ARG A 116 4.66 15.93 5.48
CA ARG A 116 6.00 15.85 4.91
C ARG A 116 6.50 17.12 4.26
N GLY A 117 5.68 18.16 4.24
CA GLY A 117 5.83 19.35 3.41
C GLY A 117 7.18 20.08 3.45
N GLY A 118 8.05 19.81 4.44
CA GLY A 118 9.40 20.36 4.51
C GLY A 118 10.51 19.47 3.94
N ASN A 119 10.28 18.13 3.91
CA ASN A 119 11.32 17.14 3.63
C ASN A 119 11.27 16.61 2.18
N TRP A 120 10.16 16.81 1.48
CA TRP A 120 9.96 16.40 0.09
C TRP A 120 10.03 17.60 -0.86
N ARG A 121 10.97 18.49 -0.63
CA ARG A 121 11.34 19.49 -1.63
C ARG A 121 12.16 18.77 -2.69
N PHE A 122 11.46 18.17 -3.65
CA PHE A 122 12.08 17.97 -4.95
C PHE A 122 12.54 19.34 -5.39
N ASP A 123 13.84 19.48 -5.70
CA ASP A 123 14.38 20.78 -6.08
C ASP A 123 13.60 21.31 -7.29
N ALA A 124 12.64 22.20 -7.01
CA ALA A 124 11.74 22.76 -8.01
C ALA A 124 12.47 23.76 -8.93
N GLY A 125 13.67 24.19 -8.54
CA GLY A 125 14.39 25.28 -9.22
C GLY A 125 14.83 24.92 -10.63
N ASN A 126 15.15 23.66 -10.90
CA ASN A 126 15.74 23.23 -12.15
C ASN A 126 14.81 22.39 -13.03
N ARG A 127 13.61 22.03 -12.56
CA ARG A 127 12.64 21.25 -13.33
C ARG A 127 11.49 22.12 -13.80
N PRO A 128 10.99 21.95 -15.02
CA PRO A 128 9.76 22.58 -15.48
C PRO A 128 8.59 22.30 -14.50
N PRO A 129 7.58 23.19 -14.47
CA PRO A 129 6.39 22.94 -13.65
C PRO A 129 5.73 21.62 -14.04
N ALA A 130 4.98 21.04 -13.08
CA ALA A 130 4.19 19.85 -13.34
C ALA A 130 3.07 20.11 -14.34
N ASP A 131 2.74 19.14 -15.15
CA ASP A 131 1.55 19.15 -15.99
C ASP A 131 0.28 19.11 -15.13
N SER A 132 -0.87 19.36 -15.72
CA SER A 132 -2.16 19.42 -15.03
C SER A 132 -2.54 18.12 -14.30
N ASP A 133 -2.02 16.98 -14.76
CA ASP A 133 -2.20 15.67 -14.14
C ASP A 133 -1.13 15.35 -13.08
N GLY A 134 -0.19 16.26 -12.84
CA GLY A 134 0.90 16.11 -11.88
C GLY A 134 2.16 15.44 -12.46
N TYR A 135 2.22 15.20 -13.77
CA TYR A 135 3.40 14.66 -14.44
C TYR A 135 4.57 15.64 -14.35
N ARG A 136 5.66 15.22 -13.74
CA ARG A 136 6.87 16.04 -13.55
C ARG A 136 8.13 15.16 -13.48
N PRO A 137 8.60 14.62 -14.61
CA PRO A 137 9.79 13.79 -14.61
C PRO A 137 11.05 14.62 -14.31
N PRO A 138 12.15 13.97 -13.87
CA PRO A 138 13.46 14.61 -13.75
C PRO A 138 13.97 15.14 -15.08
N MET A 139 15.09 15.85 -15.06
CA MET A 139 15.81 16.26 -16.28
C MET A 139 16.81 15.18 -16.69
N GLN A 140 17.54 14.62 -15.71
CA GLN A 140 18.52 13.56 -15.91
C GLN A 140 18.28 12.43 -14.89
N LEU A 141 17.99 11.25 -15.38
CA LEU A 141 17.69 10.06 -14.58
C LEU A 141 18.86 9.09 -14.56
N GLY A 142 19.48 8.91 -13.39
CA GLY A 142 20.44 7.82 -13.16
C GLY A 142 19.73 6.55 -12.74
N VAL A 143 19.88 5.45 -13.49
CA VAL A 143 19.26 4.16 -13.15
C VAL A 143 20.33 3.20 -12.68
N LEU A 144 20.25 2.81 -11.40
CA LEU A 144 21.15 1.89 -10.72
C LEU A 144 20.52 0.49 -10.70
N LEU A 145 21.05 -0.41 -11.48
CA LEU A 145 20.59 -1.81 -11.55
C LEU A 145 21.79 -2.77 -11.47
N PRO A 146 21.63 -3.96 -10.89
CA PRO A 146 22.65 -5.01 -10.98
C PRO A 146 22.64 -5.62 -12.39
N LEU A 147 23.31 -4.96 -13.33
CA LEU A 147 23.41 -5.43 -14.71
C LEU A 147 24.35 -6.64 -14.83
N SER A 148 25.20 -6.84 -13.84
CA SER A 148 26.03 -8.03 -13.61
C SER A 148 25.76 -8.59 -12.20
N GLY A 149 26.31 -9.78 -11.90
CA GLY A 149 26.08 -10.43 -10.60
C GLY A 149 24.81 -11.31 -10.56
N SER A 150 24.44 -11.78 -9.37
CA SER A 150 23.39 -12.78 -9.16
C SER A 150 21.98 -12.24 -9.47
N LEU A 151 21.73 -10.95 -9.23
CA LEU A 151 20.45 -10.31 -9.50
C LEU A 151 20.29 -9.82 -10.95
N SER A 152 21.27 -10.01 -11.84
CA SER A 152 21.19 -9.55 -13.23
C SER A 152 20.00 -10.13 -14.00
N THR A 153 19.61 -11.36 -13.70
CA THR A 153 18.43 -12.01 -14.29
C THR A 153 17.13 -11.30 -13.90
N ALA A 154 17.04 -10.76 -12.68
CA ALA A 154 15.89 -9.97 -12.22
C ALA A 154 15.93 -8.52 -12.76
N ALA A 155 17.11 -7.96 -12.92
CA ALA A 155 17.31 -6.60 -13.41
C ALA A 155 16.87 -6.42 -14.89
N GLY A 156 17.03 -7.45 -15.71
CA GLY A 156 16.64 -7.43 -17.13
C GLY A 156 15.15 -7.06 -17.32
N PRO A 157 14.21 -7.83 -16.80
CA PRO A 157 12.79 -7.49 -16.87
C PRO A 157 12.43 -6.12 -16.28
N VAL A 158 13.06 -5.72 -15.17
CA VAL A 158 12.83 -4.39 -14.56
C VAL A 158 13.28 -3.28 -15.52
N ARG A 159 14.46 -3.41 -16.11
CA ARG A 159 14.96 -2.47 -17.11
C ARG A 159 14.03 -2.37 -18.31
N ASP A 160 13.59 -3.52 -18.84
CA ASP A 160 12.75 -3.57 -20.04
C ASP A 160 11.37 -2.96 -19.78
N GLY A 161 10.78 -3.18 -18.59
CA GLY A 161 9.54 -2.53 -18.17
C GLY A 161 9.68 -1.02 -17.99
N LEU A 162 10.77 -0.57 -17.37
CA LEU A 162 11.10 0.86 -17.26
C LEU A 162 11.18 1.50 -18.65
N LEU A 163 11.92 0.89 -19.58
CA LEU A 163 12.08 1.39 -20.93
C LEU A 163 10.79 1.36 -21.73
N ALA A 164 9.92 0.37 -21.52
CA ALA A 164 8.60 0.33 -22.13
C ALA A 164 7.77 1.57 -21.75
N GLY A 165 7.74 1.93 -20.46
CA GLY A 165 7.08 3.14 -19.99
C GLY A 165 7.74 4.41 -20.51
N TYR A 166 9.06 4.46 -20.49
CA TYR A 166 9.84 5.60 -21.00
C TYR A 166 9.57 5.87 -22.47
N TYR A 167 9.56 4.85 -23.34
CA TYR A 167 9.32 5.02 -24.77
C TYR A 167 7.86 5.20 -25.15
N ALA A 168 6.93 4.74 -24.32
CA ALA A 168 5.51 4.99 -24.52
C ALA A 168 5.10 6.43 -24.18
N GLU A 169 5.86 7.12 -23.34
CA GLU A 169 5.60 8.52 -22.99
C GLU A 169 5.89 9.45 -24.17
N GLN A 170 4.91 10.29 -24.52
CA GLN A 170 4.99 11.24 -25.63
C GLN A 170 5.36 12.66 -25.16
N ARG A 171 5.26 12.92 -23.87
CA ARG A 171 5.62 14.21 -23.26
C ARG A 171 7.13 14.28 -23.01
N ARG A 172 7.57 15.32 -22.32
CA ARG A 172 8.98 15.48 -21.94
C ARG A 172 9.47 14.26 -21.14
N ARG A 173 10.60 13.73 -21.55
CA ARG A 173 11.29 12.62 -20.89
C ARG A 173 12.66 13.10 -20.41
N PRO A 174 13.22 12.52 -19.33
CA PRO A 174 14.60 12.79 -18.92
C PRO A 174 15.59 12.17 -19.89
N ASP A 175 16.81 12.68 -19.89
CA ASP A 175 17.94 11.88 -20.32
C ASP A 175 18.16 10.75 -19.32
N ILE A 176 18.34 9.51 -19.81
CA ILE A 176 18.46 8.33 -18.96
C ILE A 176 19.82 7.67 -19.14
N ALA A 177 20.50 7.36 -18.04
CA ALA A 177 21.76 6.63 -18.02
C ALA A 177 21.71 5.48 -17.03
N PHE A 178 22.25 4.31 -17.43
CA PHE A 178 22.29 3.10 -16.61
C PHE A 178 23.67 2.91 -15.99
N TYR A 179 23.68 2.55 -14.71
CA TYR A 179 24.89 2.30 -13.92
C TYR A 179 24.80 0.92 -13.28
N ASP A 180 25.79 0.09 -13.55
CA ASP A 180 25.87 -1.26 -12.97
C ASP A 180 26.27 -1.18 -11.49
N THR A 181 25.46 -1.73 -10.61
CA THR A 181 25.77 -1.88 -9.18
C THR A 181 26.60 -3.13 -8.89
N ALA A 182 26.73 -4.02 -9.88
CA ALA A 182 27.41 -5.31 -9.78
C ALA A 182 26.90 -6.19 -8.61
N ASP A 183 25.67 -5.95 -8.14
CA ASP A 183 25.05 -6.64 -6.99
C ASP A 183 25.93 -6.58 -5.72
N THR A 184 26.57 -5.43 -5.50
CA THR A 184 27.45 -5.20 -4.36
C THR A 184 27.26 -3.86 -3.69
N ALA A 185 27.48 -3.78 -2.38
CA ALA A 185 27.46 -2.55 -1.61
C ALA A 185 28.41 -1.45 -2.16
N GLY A 186 29.65 -1.84 -2.48
CA GLY A 186 30.66 -0.93 -3.05
C GLY A 186 30.28 -0.46 -4.45
N GLY A 187 29.78 -1.37 -5.29
CA GLY A 187 29.31 -1.06 -6.64
C GLY A 187 28.14 -0.08 -6.63
N THR A 188 27.21 -0.24 -5.69
CA THR A 188 26.06 0.65 -5.51
C THR A 188 26.49 2.08 -5.17
N LEU A 189 27.40 2.26 -4.22
CA LEU A 189 27.91 3.59 -3.85
C LEU A 189 28.65 4.22 -5.02
N ALA A 190 29.50 3.45 -5.72
CA ALA A 190 30.23 3.94 -6.88
C ALA A 190 29.31 4.30 -8.05
N ALA A 191 28.25 3.52 -8.28
CA ALA A 191 27.23 3.78 -9.29
C ALA A 191 26.45 5.08 -8.97
N TYR A 192 26.06 5.27 -7.72
CA TYR A 192 25.43 6.50 -7.26
C TYR A 192 26.32 7.73 -7.46
N ASP A 193 27.56 7.67 -6.99
CA ASP A 193 28.53 8.77 -7.13
C ASP A 193 28.78 9.12 -8.62
N LYS A 194 28.86 8.12 -9.50
CA LYS A 194 28.98 8.32 -10.95
C LYS A 194 27.75 8.98 -11.56
N ALA A 195 26.54 8.54 -11.15
CA ALA A 195 25.29 9.14 -11.65
C ALA A 195 25.19 10.62 -11.25
N VAL A 196 25.49 10.94 -9.99
CA VAL A 196 25.50 12.31 -9.49
C VAL A 196 26.56 13.17 -10.20
N ALA A 197 27.78 12.66 -10.38
CA ALA A 197 28.85 13.35 -11.08
C ALA A 197 28.52 13.60 -12.56
N ALA A 198 27.70 12.73 -13.18
CA ALA A 198 27.20 12.91 -14.56
C ALA A 198 26.00 13.88 -14.64
N GLY A 199 25.55 14.45 -13.51
CA GLY A 199 24.48 15.45 -13.50
C GLY A 199 23.07 14.89 -13.28
N ALA A 200 22.93 13.63 -12.84
CA ALA A 200 21.62 13.09 -12.48
C ALA A 200 20.97 13.97 -11.38
N ASP A 201 19.75 14.42 -11.62
CA ASP A 201 18.93 15.15 -10.65
C ASP A 201 17.92 14.24 -9.94
N TYR A 202 17.88 12.96 -10.33
CA TYR A 202 17.11 11.90 -9.72
C TYR A 202 17.76 10.53 -9.96
N VAL A 203 17.67 9.64 -8.97
CA VAL A 203 18.23 8.30 -9.06
C VAL A 203 17.12 7.27 -8.84
N LEU A 204 17.03 6.29 -9.73
CA LEU A 204 16.15 5.14 -9.65
C LEU A 204 16.99 3.88 -9.37
N GLY A 205 16.58 3.10 -8.37
CA GLY A 205 17.36 1.97 -7.85
C GLY A 205 18.07 2.34 -6.54
N PRO A 206 18.87 1.42 -5.96
CA PRO A 206 19.18 0.09 -6.46
C PRO A 206 18.05 -0.93 -6.28
N LEU A 207 18.25 -2.16 -6.80
CA LEU A 207 17.27 -3.24 -6.77
C LEU A 207 17.47 -4.19 -5.58
N GLY A 208 18.68 -4.44 -5.17
CA GLY A 208 19.02 -5.34 -4.07
C GLY A 208 18.70 -4.73 -2.71
N ARG A 209 18.18 -5.54 -1.77
CA ARG A 209 17.81 -5.05 -0.43
C ARG A 209 19.01 -4.53 0.35
N ASP A 210 20.13 -5.27 0.32
CA ASP A 210 21.36 -4.88 1.02
C ASP A 210 22.01 -3.64 0.36
N GLU A 211 21.85 -3.51 -0.95
CA GLU A 211 22.24 -2.33 -1.71
C GLU A 211 21.48 -1.08 -1.25
N VAL A 212 20.14 -1.19 -1.09
CA VAL A 212 19.28 -0.11 -0.56
C VAL A 212 19.72 0.29 0.85
N ASP A 213 19.92 -0.69 1.73
CA ASP A 213 20.40 -0.45 3.09
C ASP A 213 21.75 0.26 3.10
N THR A 214 22.67 -0.14 2.25
CA THR A 214 23.99 0.47 2.13
C THR A 214 23.88 1.92 1.67
N LEU A 215 23.09 2.17 0.63
CA LEU A 215 22.91 3.50 0.07
C LEU A 215 22.26 4.45 1.09
N PHE A 216 21.19 4.03 1.74
CA PHE A 216 20.47 4.87 2.71
C PHE A 216 21.27 5.12 4.00
N ARG A 217 22.07 4.15 4.46
CA ARG A 217 22.97 4.34 5.60
C ARG A 217 24.18 5.24 5.30
N SER A 218 24.52 5.44 4.04
CA SER A 218 25.70 6.24 3.67
C SER A 218 25.63 7.68 4.17
N GLY A 219 24.43 8.22 4.36
CA GLY A 219 24.18 9.61 4.76
C GLY A 219 24.65 10.65 3.74
N ARG A 220 25.03 10.23 2.52
CA ARG A 220 25.64 11.09 1.49
C ARG A 220 24.75 11.37 0.30
N LEU A 221 23.42 11.17 0.45
CA LEU A 221 22.51 11.41 -0.67
C LEU A 221 22.35 12.91 -0.92
N THR A 222 22.90 13.37 -2.02
CA THR A 222 22.75 14.75 -2.53
C THR A 222 21.64 14.88 -3.56
N VAL A 223 21.20 13.76 -4.11
CA VAL A 223 20.14 13.65 -5.12
C VAL A 223 19.08 12.67 -4.59
N PRO A 224 17.78 12.94 -4.77
CA PRO A 224 16.71 12.05 -4.35
C PRO A 224 16.79 10.69 -5.02
N VAL A 225 16.38 9.65 -4.27
CA VAL A 225 16.43 8.26 -4.71
C VAL A 225 15.05 7.61 -4.61
N LEU A 226 14.58 6.95 -5.66
CA LEU A 226 13.53 5.96 -5.61
C LEU A 226 14.18 4.56 -5.61
N ALA A 227 14.38 4.00 -4.42
CA ALA A 227 14.92 2.64 -4.30
C ALA A 227 13.89 1.61 -4.79
N LEU A 228 14.36 0.57 -5.47
CA LEU A 228 13.53 -0.51 -6.01
C LEU A 228 13.41 -1.72 -5.06
N ASN A 229 13.63 -1.46 -3.77
CA ASN A 229 13.39 -2.40 -2.68
C ASN A 229 13.19 -1.64 -1.37
N ARG A 230 12.74 -2.34 -0.34
CA ARG A 230 12.71 -1.83 1.04
C ARG A 230 13.92 -2.36 1.79
N GLY A 231 14.70 -1.44 2.34
CA GLY A 231 15.75 -1.74 3.30
C GLY A 231 15.20 -1.89 4.73
N ASN A 232 16.11 -2.04 5.69
CA ASN A 232 15.78 -2.06 7.11
C ASN A 232 15.57 -0.64 7.68
N MET A 233 15.99 0.38 6.94
CA MET A 233 15.81 1.78 7.30
C MET A 233 14.76 2.44 6.40
N PRO A 234 13.96 3.36 6.94
CA PRO A 234 13.06 4.16 6.10
C PRO A 234 13.88 5.01 5.11
N PRO A 235 13.31 5.33 3.95
CA PRO A 235 13.95 6.24 3.01
C PRO A 235 14.31 7.58 3.65
N PRO A 236 15.50 8.12 3.38
CA PRO A 236 15.87 9.47 3.80
C PRO A 236 14.90 10.53 3.22
N PRO A 237 14.84 11.74 3.82
CA PRO A 237 14.02 12.82 3.31
C PRO A 237 14.24 13.07 1.80
N GLY A 238 13.15 13.21 1.05
CA GLY A 238 13.18 13.37 -0.42
C GLY A 238 13.36 12.08 -1.21
N SER A 239 13.61 10.95 -0.56
CA SER A 239 13.74 9.63 -1.18
C SER A 239 12.54 8.74 -0.87
N ALA A 240 12.33 7.72 -1.70
CA ALA A 240 11.25 6.75 -1.55
C ALA A 240 11.75 5.32 -1.75
N SER A 241 10.93 4.34 -1.31
CA SER A 241 11.14 2.92 -1.59
C SER A 241 9.91 2.34 -2.27
N PHE A 242 10.12 1.59 -3.33
CA PHE A 242 9.11 0.80 -4.03
C PHE A 242 9.57 -0.67 -4.06
N SER A 243 8.71 -1.60 -3.70
CA SER A 243 9.08 -3.03 -3.66
C SER A 243 7.90 -3.94 -3.98
N LEU A 244 8.24 -5.18 -4.33
CA LEU A 244 7.29 -6.31 -4.43
C LEU A 244 7.53 -7.24 -3.24
N ALA A 245 7.33 -6.73 -2.03
CA ALA A 245 7.60 -7.48 -0.82
C ALA A 245 6.58 -8.60 -0.60
N PRO A 246 7.01 -9.83 -0.26
CA PRO A 246 6.08 -10.92 0.05
C PRO A 246 5.14 -10.61 1.22
N GLU A 247 5.55 -9.76 2.14
CA GLU A 247 4.76 -9.27 3.26
C GLU A 247 3.48 -8.56 2.79
N ASP A 248 3.53 -7.85 1.66
CA ASP A 248 2.38 -7.16 1.09
C ASP A 248 1.29 -8.16 0.65
N ASP A 249 1.68 -9.30 0.07
CA ASP A 249 0.76 -10.38 -0.30
C ASP A 249 0.09 -11.00 0.94
N GLY A 250 0.87 -11.24 2.00
CA GLY A 250 0.36 -11.78 3.26
C GLY A 250 -0.68 -10.85 3.90
N SER A 251 -0.34 -9.57 4.02
CA SER A 251 -1.25 -8.56 4.57
C SER A 251 -2.52 -8.39 3.73
N ALA A 252 -2.39 -8.37 2.40
CA ALA A 252 -3.52 -8.29 1.50
C ALA A 252 -4.45 -9.53 1.61
N ALA A 253 -3.88 -10.73 1.76
CA ALA A 253 -4.65 -11.96 1.94
C ALA A 253 -5.44 -11.94 3.27
N ALA A 254 -4.84 -11.44 4.35
CA ALA A 254 -5.53 -11.30 5.64
C ALA A 254 -6.71 -10.32 5.54
N GLU A 255 -6.52 -9.13 4.96
CA GLU A 255 -7.60 -8.15 4.75
C GLU A 255 -8.69 -8.70 3.83
N TYR A 256 -8.33 -9.45 2.78
CA TYR A 256 -9.28 -10.10 1.89
C TYR A 256 -10.22 -11.06 2.63
N LEU A 257 -9.68 -11.86 3.56
CA LEU A 257 -10.46 -12.82 4.34
C LEU A 257 -11.28 -12.14 5.43
N ILE A 258 -10.74 -11.15 6.12
CA ILE A 258 -11.46 -10.37 7.15
C ILE A 258 -12.66 -9.65 6.54
N ALA A 259 -12.50 -8.99 5.38
CA ALA A 259 -13.60 -8.34 4.67
C ALA A 259 -14.74 -9.31 4.30
N ARG A 260 -14.43 -10.61 4.16
CA ARG A 260 -15.39 -11.68 3.85
C ARG A 260 -15.88 -12.46 5.07
N LYS A 261 -15.57 -11.97 6.29
CA LYS A 261 -15.97 -12.57 7.56
C LYS A 261 -15.50 -14.01 7.73
N ALA A 262 -14.28 -14.31 7.27
CA ALA A 262 -13.63 -15.62 7.35
C ALA A 262 -12.38 -15.53 8.26
N PRO A 263 -12.53 -15.30 9.58
CA PRO A 263 -11.42 -15.00 10.48
C PRO A 263 -10.64 -16.23 10.95
N ARG A 264 -11.13 -17.45 10.74
CA ARG A 264 -10.49 -18.69 11.23
C ARG A 264 -9.80 -19.40 10.07
N VAL A 265 -8.48 -19.27 9.96
CA VAL A 265 -7.75 -19.62 8.77
C VAL A 265 -6.77 -20.78 9.01
N LEU A 266 -6.84 -21.79 8.14
CA LEU A 266 -5.80 -22.79 7.99
C LEU A 266 -4.72 -22.25 7.04
N VAL A 267 -3.47 -22.29 7.45
CA VAL A 267 -2.31 -21.89 6.62
C VAL A 267 -1.59 -23.11 6.10
N LEU A 268 -1.38 -23.15 4.78
CA LEU A 268 -0.52 -24.13 4.11
C LEU A 268 0.66 -23.36 3.47
N ALA A 269 1.87 -23.69 3.87
CA ALA A 269 3.04 -22.90 3.48
C ALA A 269 4.24 -23.77 3.10
N ASP A 270 4.96 -23.41 2.05
CA ASP A 270 6.27 -23.97 1.81
C ASP A 270 7.34 -23.31 2.73
N GLY A 271 8.55 -23.84 2.72
CA GLY A 271 9.60 -23.40 3.66
C GLY A 271 10.50 -22.30 3.13
N ASP A 272 10.24 -21.69 1.97
CA ASP A 272 11.12 -20.66 1.43
C ASP A 272 11.04 -19.34 2.21
N ASP A 273 12.05 -18.49 2.09
CA ASP A 273 12.15 -17.24 2.86
C ASP A 273 11.03 -16.26 2.53
N GLY A 274 10.67 -16.13 1.27
CA GLY A 274 9.57 -15.25 0.84
C GLY A 274 8.24 -15.71 1.43
N THR A 275 7.97 -17.00 1.39
CA THR A 275 6.78 -17.61 1.98
C THR A 275 6.73 -17.40 3.49
N ARG A 276 7.84 -17.63 4.22
CA ARG A 276 7.87 -17.37 5.67
C ARG A 276 7.53 -15.92 6.02
N ARG A 277 8.05 -14.95 5.26
CA ARG A 277 7.76 -13.52 5.45
C ARG A 277 6.31 -13.19 5.13
N ALA A 278 5.75 -13.73 4.06
CA ALA A 278 4.34 -13.57 3.72
C ALA A 278 3.42 -14.14 4.81
N VAL A 279 3.71 -15.35 5.32
CA VAL A 279 2.93 -16.00 6.40
C VAL A 279 3.04 -15.23 7.72
N ALA A 280 4.23 -14.70 8.04
CA ALA A 280 4.40 -13.87 9.23
C ALA A 280 3.54 -12.60 9.17
N ALA A 281 3.58 -11.87 8.06
CA ALA A 281 2.76 -10.69 7.84
C ALA A 281 1.25 -11.01 7.81
N PHE A 282 0.87 -12.12 7.17
CA PHE A 282 -0.51 -12.62 7.18
C PHE A 282 -1.00 -12.86 8.60
N ARG A 283 -0.23 -13.59 9.41
CA ARG A 283 -0.60 -13.92 10.79
C ARG A 283 -0.74 -12.66 11.65
N GLU A 284 0.22 -11.75 11.55
CA GLU A 284 0.18 -10.51 12.31
C GLU A 284 -1.04 -9.67 11.95
N GLN A 285 -1.31 -9.47 10.65
CA GLN A 285 -2.45 -8.70 10.18
C GLN A 285 -3.78 -9.36 10.55
N LEU A 286 -3.89 -10.69 10.35
CA LEU A 286 -5.10 -11.45 10.69
C LEU A 286 -5.41 -11.35 12.19
N GLN A 287 -4.43 -11.57 13.07
CA GLN A 287 -4.59 -11.49 14.53
C GLN A 287 -4.94 -10.08 14.99
N ALA A 288 -4.29 -9.06 14.42
CA ALA A 288 -4.58 -7.67 14.74
C ALA A 288 -6.01 -7.26 14.37
N ARG A 289 -6.60 -7.91 13.36
CA ARG A 289 -7.99 -7.74 12.92
C ARG A 289 -8.98 -8.69 13.62
N GLY A 290 -8.54 -9.40 14.67
CA GLY A 290 -9.39 -10.29 15.47
C GLY A 290 -9.57 -11.69 14.86
N GLY A 291 -8.83 -12.06 13.84
CA GLY A 291 -8.84 -13.40 13.28
C GLY A 291 -7.82 -14.33 13.97
N THR A 292 -7.81 -15.60 13.58
CA THR A 292 -6.98 -16.63 14.19
C THR A 292 -6.45 -17.61 13.14
N VAL A 293 -5.17 -17.93 13.20
CA VAL A 293 -4.59 -19.06 12.49
C VAL A 293 -4.91 -20.32 13.27
N VAL A 294 -5.82 -21.15 12.73
CA VAL A 294 -6.28 -22.40 13.36
C VAL A 294 -5.15 -23.43 13.41
N ALA A 295 -4.45 -23.56 12.29
CA ALA A 295 -3.26 -24.42 12.17
C ALA A 295 -2.38 -23.89 11.06
N GLU A 296 -1.09 -24.23 11.12
CA GLU A 296 -0.12 -24.04 10.04
C GLU A 296 0.50 -25.40 9.70
N ILE A 297 0.45 -25.77 8.42
CA ILE A 297 0.99 -27.03 7.93
C ILE A 297 2.08 -26.70 6.92
N GLY A 298 3.30 -27.16 7.21
CA GLY A 298 4.45 -27.05 6.30
C GLY A 298 4.31 -28.01 5.13
N ILE A 299 4.54 -27.52 3.91
CA ILE A 299 4.40 -28.28 2.67
C ILE A 299 5.78 -28.43 2.03
N THR A 300 6.15 -29.65 1.75
CA THR A 300 7.36 -29.98 0.99
C THR A 300 7.17 -29.80 -0.52
N SER A 301 8.25 -29.89 -1.29
CA SER A 301 8.20 -29.82 -2.75
C SER A 301 7.30 -30.90 -3.38
N GLU A 302 7.24 -32.06 -2.77
CA GLU A 302 6.36 -33.17 -3.12
C GLU A 302 5.45 -33.44 -1.92
N PRO A 303 4.23 -32.85 -1.91
CA PRO A 303 3.32 -33.05 -0.79
C PRO A 303 2.89 -34.51 -0.67
N GLY A 304 3.14 -35.07 0.52
CA GLY A 304 2.65 -36.40 0.86
C GLY A 304 1.17 -36.42 1.24
N ASP A 305 0.74 -37.45 1.96
CA ASP A 305 -0.60 -37.54 2.53
C ASP A 305 -0.77 -36.55 3.71
N LEU A 306 -1.60 -35.55 3.55
CA LEU A 306 -1.93 -34.55 4.57
C LEU A 306 -3.28 -34.83 5.26
N ALA A 307 -3.99 -35.89 4.89
CA ALA A 307 -5.33 -36.16 5.42
C ALA A 307 -5.40 -36.14 6.97
N PRO A 308 -4.43 -36.71 7.72
CA PRO A 308 -4.46 -36.66 9.18
C PRO A 308 -4.31 -35.24 9.73
N ALA A 309 -3.41 -34.43 9.15
CA ALA A 309 -3.16 -33.06 9.59
C ALA A 309 -4.34 -32.14 9.26
N LEU A 310 -4.94 -32.29 8.07
CA LEU A 310 -6.13 -31.56 7.66
C LEU A 310 -7.34 -31.93 8.52
N ALA A 311 -7.57 -33.20 8.80
CA ALA A 311 -8.64 -33.67 9.70
C ALA A 311 -8.50 -33.05 11.10
N THR A 312 -7.28 -33.04 11.65
CA THR A 312 -7.00 -32.42 12.95
C THR A 312 -7.30 -30.92 12.93
N ALA A 313 -6.93 -30.21 11.86
CA ALA A 313 -7.21 -28.78 11.74
C ALA A 313 -8.71 -28.48 11.65
N VAL A 314 -9.46 -29.26 10.89
CA VAL A 314 -10.92 -29.08 10.71
C VAL A 314 -11.69 -29.37 11.99
N GLN A 315 -11.21 -30.30 12.84
CA GLN A 315 -11.85 -30.69 14.09
C GLN A 315 -11.59 -29.70 15.25
N LYS A 316 -10.70 -28.72 15.10
CA LYS A 316 -10.48 -27.71 16.15
C LYS A 316 -11.74 -26.90 16.40
N ASP A 317 -11.93 -26.52 17.67
CA ASP A 317 -13.08 -25.74 18.10
C ASP A 317 -13.33 -24.53 17.21
N GLY A 318 -14.58 -24.42 16.70
CA GLY A 318 -15.00 -23.38 15.77
C GLY A 318 -14.64 -23.64 14.31
N GLY A 319 -13.92 -24.72 13.98
CA GLY A 319 -13.62 -25.14 12.60
C GLY A 319 -12.71 -24.20 11.82
N VAL A 320 -12.72 -24.35 10.49
CA VAL A 320 -11.95 -23.56 9.52
C VAL A 320 -12.92 -22.79 8.60
N ASP A 321 -12.77 -21.48 8.48
CA ASP A 321 -13.55 -20.64 7.58
C ASP A 321 -12.90 -20.50 6.21
N ALA A 322 -11.56 -20.44 6.18
CA ALA A 322 -10.78 -20.23 4.98
C ALA A 322 -9.42 -20.93 5.01
N VAL A 323 -8.82 -21.07 3.84
CA VAL A 323 -7.45 -21.62 3.67
C VAL A 323 -6.58 -20.56 3.01
N PHE A 324 -5.43 -20.26 3.62
CA PHE A 324 -4.37 -19.47 3.03
C PHE A 324 -3.27 -20.37 2.47
N LEU A 325 -2.99 -20.22 1.18
CA LEU A 325 -2.06 -21.04 0.40
C LEU A 325 -0.82 -20.21 0.04
N ALA A 326 0.18 -20.25 0.89
CA ALA A 326 1.47 -19.66 0.59
C ALA A 326 2.37 -20.72 -0.10
N LEU A 327 2.02 -21.05 -1.34
CA LEU A 327 2.51 -22.21 -2.08
C LEU A 327 2.82 -21.87 -3.53
N LYS A 328 3.71 -22.65 -4.13
CA LYS A 328 3.93 -22.66 -5.57
C LYS A 328 2.78 -23.37 -6.30
N PRO A 329 2.52 -23.05 -7.57
CA PRO A 329 1.40 -23.65 -8.32
C PRO A 329 1.39 -25.18 -8.32
N ALA A 330 2.55 -25.82 -8.45
CA ALA A 330 2.66 -27.27 -8.46
C ALA A 330 2.19 -27.92 -7.13
N GLN A 331 2.59 -27.32 -6.00
CA GLN A 331 2.16 -27.76 -4.67
C GLN A 331 0.67 -27.53 -4.46
N ALA A 332 0.14 -26.36 -4.85
CA ALA A 332 -1.28 -26.03 -4.75
C ALA A 332 -2.15 -27.03 -5.55
N ARG A 333 -1.72 -27.40 -6.77
CA ARG A 333 -2.40 -28.43 -7.59
C ARG A 333 -2.42 -29.79 -6.91
N ALA A 334 -1.28 -30.22 -6.37
CA ALA A 334 -1.16 -31.51 -5.69
C ALA A 334 -2.04 -31.60 -4.43
N LEU A 335 -2.26 -30.47 -3.75
CA LEU A 335 -3.03 -30.41 -2.52
C LEU A 335 -4.54 -30.20 -2.73
N ALA A 336 -4.97 -29.66 -3.87
CA ALA A 336 -6.36 -29.34 -4.12
C ALA A 336 -7.32 -30.53 -3.92
N PRO A 337 -7.03 -31.76 -4.39
CA PRO A 337 -7.88 -32.95 -4.12
C PRO A 337 -7.97 -33.28 -2.62
N GLN A 338 -6.85 -33.16 -1.88
CA GLN A 338 -6.84 -33.45 -0.44
C GLN A 338 -7.66 -32.44 0.36
N LEU A 339 -7.67 -31.15 -0.05
CA LEU A 339 -8.54 -30.13 0.53
C LEU A 339 -10.02 -30.44 0.32
N VAL A 340 -10.39 -30.93 -0.87
CA VAL A 340 -11.77 -31.35 -1.15
C VAL A 340 -12.17 -32.53 -0.26
N LEU A 341 -11.33 -33.55 -0.16
CA LEU A 341 -11.58 -34.72 0.70
C LEU A 341 -11.70 -34.36 2.19
N ALA A 342 -10.95 -33.36 2.65
CA ALA A 342 -11.03 -32.84 4.01
C ALA A 342 -12.23 -31.93 4.27
N GLY A 343 -13.13 -31.73 3.30
CA GLY A 343 -14.30 -30.84 3.42
C GLY A 343 -13.97 -29.35 3.31
N LEU A 344 -12.77 -29.00 2.85
CA LEU A 344 -12.29 -27.62 2.69
C LEU A 344 -12.50 -27.07 1.27
N GLY A 345 -12.99 -27.90 0.32
CA GLY A 345 -13.16 -27.51 -1.08
C GLY A 345 -14.16 -26.36 -1.28
N GLY A 346 -15.19 -26.25 -0.44
CA GLY A 346 -16.17 -25.16 -0.46
C GLY A 346 -15.82 -23.94 0.42
N LYS A 347 -14.67 -23.97 1.11
CA LYS A 347 -14.20 -22.83 1.93
C LYS A 347 -13.53 -21.78 1.04
N LEU A 348 -13.49 -20.53 1.53
CA LEU A 348 -12.69 -19.49 0.87
C LEU A 348 -11.22 -19.91 0.83
N ARG A 349 -10.64 -19.81 -0.35
CA ARG A 349 -9.21 -20.12 -0.57
C ARG A 349 -8.54 -18.88 -1.12
N VAL A 350 -7.51 -18.43 -0.45
CA VAL A 350 -6.69 -17.30 -0.88
C VAL A 350 -5.23 -17.74 -0.95
N ALA A 351 -4.49 -17.25 -1.93
CA ALA A 351 -3.08 -17.56 -2.10
C ALA A 351 -2.24 -16.28 -2.19
N THR A 352 -0.92 -16.42 -2.16
CA THR A 352 0.02 -15.36 -2.53
C THR A 352 0.07 -15.16 -4.04
N SER A 353 0.64 -14.05 -4.52
CA SER A 353 0.86 -13.77 -5.94
C SER A 353 1.75 -14.79 -6.66
N GLN A 354 2.47 -15.64 -5.92
CA GLN A 354 3.23 -16.75 -6.51
C GLN A 354 2.34 -17.69 -7.33
N LEU A 355 1.05 -17.80 -6.99
CA LEU A 355 0.11 -18.62 -7.73
C LEU A 355 -0.09 -18.16 -9.18
N ALA A 356 0.10 -16.86 -9.46
CA ALA A 356 0.01 -16.29 -10.81
C ALA A 356 1.09 -16.80 -11.78
N SER A 357 2.21 -17.34 -11.27
CA SER A 357 3.29 -17.87 -12.09
C SER A 357 3.05 -19.31 -12.55
N ALA A 358 1.79 -19.76 -12.53
CA ALA A 358 1.41 -21.08 -13.03
C ALA A 358 1.90 -21.28 -14.48
N SER A 359 2.46 -22.43 -14.71
CA SER A 359 2.84 -22.85 -16.05
C SER A 359 1.58 -23.02 -16.93
N SER A 360 1.75 -22.98 -18.24
CA SER A 360 0.71 -23.19 -19.24
C SER A 360 0.07 -24.62 -19.25
N GLU A 361 0.05 -25.31 -18.11
CA GLU A 361 -0.57 -26.64 -18.00
C GLU A 361 -2.08 -26.53 -17.74
N LEU A 362 -2.80 -25.99 -18.70
CA LEU A 362 -4.23 -25.72 -18.61
C LEU A 362 -5.06 -26.91 -18.08
N THR A 363 -4.71 -28.15 -18.45
CA THR A 363 -5.44 -29.35 -18.00
C THR A 363 -5.31 -29.60 -16.49
N LYS A 364 -4.21 -29.15 -15.88
CA LYS A 364 -3.96 -29.33 -14.45
C LYS A 364 -4.43 -28.15 -13.60
N ASP A 365 -4.57 -26.99 -14.21
CA ASP A 365 -4.93 -25.76 -13.50
C ASP A 365 -6.39 -25.68 -13.06
N HIS A 366 -7.27 -26.59 -13.54
CA HIS A 366 -8.62 -26.77 -12.98
C HIS A 366 -8.62 -27.06 -11.48
N ALA A 367 -7.55 -27.67 -10.96
CA ALA A 367 -7.42 -27.88 -9.52
C ALA A 367 -7.30 -26.59 -8.72
N LEU A 368 -6.93 -25.49 -9.36
CA LEU A 368 -6.78 -24.16 -8.77
C LEU A 368 -8.07 -23.33 -8.84
N ASP A 369 -9.11 -23.79 -9.55
CA ASP A 369 -10.36 -23.03 -9.74
C ASP A 369 -10.95 -22.58 -8.39
N GLY A 370 -11.34 -21.31 -8.33
CA GLY A 370 -11.89 -20.67 -7.13
C GLY A 370 -10.87 -20.22 -6.09
N ILE A 371 -9.56 -20.39 -6.31
CA ILE A 371 -8.54 -19.80 -5.45
C ILE A 371 -8.34 -18.33 -5.85
N ALA A 372 -8.54 -17.42 -4.91
CA ALA A 372 -8.27 -15.99 -5.10
C ALA A 372 -6.80 -15.67 -4.78
N PHE A 373 -6.20 -14.75 -5.51
CA PHE A 373 -4.83 -14.31 -5.26
C PHE A 373 -4.58 -12.88 -5.73
N PRO A 374 -3.67 -12.13 -5.08
CA PRO A 374 -3.24 -10.83 -5.58
C PRO A 374 -2.47 -10.97 -6.88
N SER A 375 -2.78 -10.15 -7.86
CA SER A 375 -2.18 -10.17 -9.18
C SER A 375 -1.77 -8.78 -9.64
N GLU A 376 -0.89 -8.73 -10.64
CA GLU A 376 -0.57 -7.50 -11.33
C GLU A 376 -1.80 -7.00 -12.09
N ALA A 377 -2.10 -5.69 -11.97
CA ALA A 377 -3.22 -5.08 -12.67
C ALA A 377 -3.10 -5.26 -14.20
N TRP A 378 -1.88 -5.20 -14.73
CA TRP A 378 -1.60 -5.39 -16.15
C TRP A 378 -1.93 -6.80 -16.68
N ALA A 379 -1.86 -7.81 -15.83
CA ALA A 379 -2.23 -9.18 -16.21
C ALA A 379 -3.73 -9.34 -16.47
N VAL A 380 -4.56 -8.50 -15.88
CA VAL A 380 -6.02 -8.65 -15.87
C VAL A 380 -6.79 -7.45 -16.45
N ARG A 381 -6.11 -6.34 -16.71
CA ARG A 381 -6.70 -5.14 -17.33
C ARG A 381 -5.70 -4.42 -18.23
N ASN A 382 -6.19 -3.59 -19.13
CA ASN A 382 -5.33 -2.71 -19.91
C ASN A 382 -4.72 -1.63 -18.99
N VAL A 383 -3.44 -1.34 -19.22
CA VAL A 383 -2.69 -0.26 -18.57
C VAL A 383 -2.25 0.71 -19.65
N THR A 384 -2.57 1.98 -19.45
CA THR A 384 -2.22 3.05 -20.40
C THR A 384 -0.72 3.09 -20.62
N GLY A 385 -0.28 3.13 -21.87
CA GLY A 385 1.14 3.14 -22.21
C GLY A 385 1.80 1.76 -22.28
N LEU A 386 1.06 0.68 -22.01
CA LEU A 386 1.53 -0.69 -22.23
C LEU A 386 0.66 -1.43 -23.23
N PRO A 387 1.25 -2.28 -24.10
CA PRO A 387 0.48 -3.27 -24.84
C PRO A 387 -0.19 -4.23 -23.87
N SER A 388 -1.20 -4.99 -24.30
CA SER A 388 -1.76 -6.04 -23.45
C SER A 388 -0.67 -7.03 -23.00
N ALA A 389 -0.83 -7.63 -21.83
CA ALA A 389 0.14 -8.58 -21.29
C ALA A 389 0.40 -9.74 -22.26
N ALA A 390 -0.63 -10.24 -22.96
CA ALA A 390 -0.50 -11.28 -23.96
C ALA A 390 0.33 -10.81 -25.18
N SER A 391 0.10 -9.57 -25.67
CA SER A 391 0.88 -9.00 -26.76
C SER A 391 2.34 -8.79 -26.39
N ALA A 392 2.61 -8.25 -25.20
CA ALA A 392 3.97 -8.08 -24.71
C ALA A 392 4.69 -9.43 -24.53
N ALA A 393 4.01 -10.42 -23.99
CA ALA A 393 4.55 -11.76 -23.80
C ALA A 393 4.92 -12.46 -25.11
N SER A 394 4.22 -12.15 -26.21
CA SER A 394 4.57 -12.70 -27.52
C SER A 394 5.84 -12.11 -28.12
N GLN A 395 6.16 -10.85 -27.78
CA GLN A 395 7.24 -10.08 -28.37
C GLN A 395 8.50 -10.02 -27.49
N LEU A 396 8.33 -9.97 -26.16
CA LEU A 396 9.40 -9.77 -25.20
C LEU A 396 9.54 -10.97 -24.26
N PRO A 397 10.69 -11.68 -24.27
CA PRO A 397 10.94 -12.77 -23.33
C PRO A 397 10.77 -12.37 -21.86
N ASN A 398 11.17 -11.14 -21.52
CA ASN A 398 11.13 -10.58 -20.18
C ASN A 398 9.72 -10.11 -19.73
N ALA A 399 8.72 -10.18 -20.62
CA ALA A 399 7.33 -9.83 -20.31
C ALA A 399 6.41 -11.05 -20.11
N ARG A 400 6.98 -12.26 -19.89
CA ARG A 400 6.21 -13.51 -19.76
C ARG A 400 6.60 -14.32 -18.52
N GLY A 401 5.69 -15.17 -18.09
CA GLY A 401 5.90 -16.04 -16.93
C GLY A 401 6.26 -15.24 -15.66
N GLY A 402 7.19 -15.74 -14.86
CA GLY A 402 7.65 -15.08 -13.64
C GLY A 402 8.31 -13.70 -13.87
N ALA A 403 8.88 -13.47 -15.06
CA ALA A 403 9.50 -12.19 -15.41
C ALA A 403 8.47 -11.09 -15.67
N ALA A 404 7.23 -11.41 -16.04
CA ALA A 404 6.16 -10.44 -16.31
C ALA A 404 5.88 -9.53 -15.10
N LYS A 405 5.95 -10.07 -13.88
CA LYS A 405 5.80 -9.31 -12.63
C LYS A 405 6.91 -8.25 -12.47
N LEU A 406 8.15 -8.62 -12.76
CA LEU A 406 9.29 -7.70 -12.71
C LEU A 406 9.24 -6.66 -13.84
N PHE A 407 8.73 -7.04 -15.01
CA PHE A 407 8.48 -6.11 -16.12
C PHE A 407 7.42 -5.06 -15.71
N ALA A 408 6.28 -5.49 -15.17
CA ALA A 408 5.26 -4.59 -14.65
C ALA A 408 5.79 -3.66 -13.54
N PHE A 409 6.65 -4.19 -12.67
CA PHE A 409 7.32 -3.42 -11.62
C PHE A 409 8.26 -2.35 -12.20
N GLY A 410 9.03 -2.68 -13.23
CA GLY A 410 9.89 -1.70 -13.93
C GLY A 410 9.09 -0.59 -14.59
N TYR A 411 7.95 -0.91 -15.20
CA TYR A 411 7.04 0.08 -15.74
C TYR A 411 6.52 1.05 -14.66
N ASP A 412 6.10 0.51 -13.52
CA ASP A 412 5.64 1.33 -12.39
C ASP A 412 6.75 2.19 -11.79
N ALA A 413 7.99 1.70 -11.81
CA ALA A 413 9.14 2.49 -11.41
C ALA A 413 9.32 3.73 -12.29
N TRP A 414 9.06 3.62 -13.61
CA TRP A 414 9.00 4.78 -14.49
C TRP A 414 7.88 5.74 -14.11
N LEU A 415 6.64 5.24 -13.91
CA LEU A 415 5.52 6.08 -13.51
C LEU A 415 5.82 6.83 -12.21
N LEU A 416 6.33 6.13 -11.21
CA LEU A 416 6.68 6.72 -9.91
C LEU A 416 7.74 7.82 -10.06
N THR A 417 8.73 7.64 -10.93
CA THR A 417 9.75 8.65 -11.21
C THR A 417 9.13 9.97 -11.68
N ALA A 418 8.03 9.91 -12.44
CA ALA A 418 7.36 11.08 -12.99
C ALA A 418 6.26 11.66 -12.08
N TYR A 419 5.63 10.85 -11.22
CA TYR A 419 4.47 11.25 -10.44
C TYR A 419 4.69 11.27 -8.93
N LEU A 420 5.90 10.98 -8.44
CA LEU A 420 6.17 10.85 -7.00
C LEU A 420 5.83 12.13 -6.22
N GLU A 421 6.10 13.30 -6.81
CA GLU A 421 5.78 14.59 -6.19
C GLU A 421 4.27 14.76 -5.97
N ARG A 422 3.44 14.38 -6.96
CA ARG A 422 2.00 14.35 -6.81
C ARG A 422 1.55 13.41 -5.70
N LEU A 423 2.10 12.19 -5.68
CA LEU A 423 1.77 11.19 -4.65
C LEU A 423 2.13 11.67 -3.24
N ALA A 424 3.21 12.43 -3.11
CA ALA A 424 3.67 12.95 -1.83
C ALA A 424 2.84 14.12 -1.29
N ASN A 425 2.27 14.95 -2.18
CA ASN A 425 1.63 16.22 -1.82
C ASN A 425 0.09 16.19 -1.87
N ASP A 426 -0.51 15.10 -2.38
CA ASP A 426 -1.97 14.97 -2.50
C ASP A 426 -2.47 13.80 -1.64
N ALA A 427 -3.41 14.07 -0.70
CA ALA A 427 -4.05 13.05 0.13
C ALA A 427 -4.74 11.95 -0.69
N ASN A 428 -5.30 12.32 -1.84
CA ASN A 428 -5.94 11.41 -2.78
C ASN A 428 -4.99 10.95 -3.89
N GLY A 429 -3.71 11.36 -3.82
CA GLY A 429 -2.69 11.06 -4.80
C GLY A 429 -2.57 9.55 -5.03
N LYS A 430 -2.85 9.11 -6.25
CA LYS A 430 -2.68 7.74 -6.70
C LYS A 430 -2.27 7.70 -8.15
N VAL A 431 -1.57 6.65 -8.49
CA VAL A 431 -1.23 6.30 -9.88
C VAL A 431 -1.72 4.88 -10.15
N GLU A 432 -2.46 4.72 -11.24
CA GLU A 432 -2.89 3.41 -11.70
C GLU A 432 -1.76 2.77 -12.49
N GLY A 433 -1.00 1.91 -11.82
CA GLY A 433 0.17 1.25 -12.37
C GLY A 433 -0.12 -0.13 -12.97
N ALA A 434 0.94 -0.75 -13.47
CA ALA A 434 0.91 -2.11 -14.00
C ALA A 434 0.84 -3.16 -12.88
N THR A 435 1.44 -2.89 -11.72
CA THR A 435 1.38 -3.81 -10.57
C THR A 435 0.15 -3.59 -9.68
N GLY A 436 -0.56 -2.47 -9.83
CA GLY A 436 -1.71 -2.10 -9.02
C GLY A 436 -1.88 -0.59 -8.89
N THR A 437 -2.73 -0.17 -7.97
CA THR A 437 -2.85 1.25 -7.59
C THR A 437 -1.72 1.61 -6.63
N LEU A 438 -0.95 2.65 -6.96
CA LEU A 438 0.23 3.08 -6.24
C LEU A 438 -0.07 4.35 -5.45
N ARG A 439 0.33 4.38 -4.19
CA ARG A 439 0.27 5.53 -3.27
C ARG A 439 1.57 5.61 -2.48
N ILE A 440 1.81 6.70 -1.78
CA ILE A 440 2.98 6.82 -0.89
C ILE A 440 2.50 6.97 0.56
N ASP A 441 3.15 6.27 1.48
CA ASP A 441 2.86 6.38 2.91
C ASP A 441 3.66 7.51 3.60
N GLY A 442 3.35 7.75 4.88
CA GLY A 442 4.04 8.72 5.74
C GLY A 442 5.54 8.46 5.91
N PHE A 443 6.05 7.29 5.63
CA PHE A 443 7.47 6.92 5.80
C PHE A 443 8.28 6.91 4.50
N GLY A 444 7.67 7.20 3.35
CA GLY A 444 8.35 7.18 2.05
C GLY A 444 8.26 5.86 1.32
N ASN A 445 7.47 4.94 1.80
CA ASN A 445 7.28 3.71 1.06
C ASN A 445 6.11 3.84 0.08
N VAL A 446 6.29 3.38 -1.11
CA VAL A 446 5.19 3.19 -2.04
C VAL A 446 4.35 2.01 -1.57
N VAL A 447 3.08 2.28 -1.29
CA VAL A 447 2.07 1.28 -0.94
C VAL A 447 1.34 0.89 -2.22
N ARG A 448 1.32 -0.40 -2.49
CA ARG A 448 0.68 -0.99 -3.67
C ARG A 448 -0.61 -1.70 -3.26
N THR A 449 -1.72 -1.31 -3.86
CA THR A 449 -2.97 -2.10 -3.79
C THR A 449 -3.06 -2.95 -5.05
N PRO A 450 -2.84 -4.28 -4.97
CA PRO A 450 -2.85 -5.16 -6.14
C PRO A 450 -4.26 -5.32 -6.71
N ALA A 451 -4.35 -5.74 -7.96
CA ALA A 451 -5.57 -6.33 -8.47
C ALA A 451 -5.77 -7.73 -7.86
N TRP A 452 -6.98 -8.25 -7.99
CA TRP A 452 -7.28 -9.61 -7.54
C TRP A 452 -7.71 -10.46 -8.73
N SER A 453 -7.23 -11.69 -8.74
CA SER A 453 -7.59 -12.72 -9.71
C SER A 453 -8.09 -13.97 -9.01
N THR A 454 -8.78 -14.81 -9.77
CA THR A 454 -9.12 -16.17 -9.40
C THR A 454 -8.94 -17.09 -10.60
N TYR A 455 -8.73 -18.36 -10.36
CA TYR A 455 -8.81 -19.34 -11.45
C TYR A 455 -10.27 -19.70 -11.73
N SER A 456 -10.61 -19.75 -13.02
CA SER A 456 -11.92 -20.20 -13.53
C SER A 456 -11.70 -20.89 -14.87
N GLY A 457 -12.09 -22.17 -14.95
CA GLY A 457 -11.82 -22.98 -16.14
C GLY A 457 -10.33 -23.08 -16.43
N ALA A 458 -9.51 -23.30 -15.41
CA ALA A 458 -8.05 -23.39 -15.49
C ALA A 458 -7.33 -22.10 -15.95
N THR A 459 -8.03 -20.98 -16.05
CA THR A 459 -7.45 -19.71 -16.48
C THR A 459 -7.59 -18.66 -15.38
N ALA A 460 -6.54 -17.88 -15.16
CA ALA A 460 -6.61 -16.74 -14.25
C ALA A 460 -7.48 -15.64 -14.87
N VAL A 461 -8.53 -15.25 -14.15
CA VAL A 461 -9.46 -14.20 -14.57
C VAL A 461 -9.55 -13.12 -13.50
N PRO A 462 -9.86 -11.86 -13.87
CA PRO A 462 -10.07 -10.81 -12.90
C PRO A 462 -11.15 -11.21 -11.88
N LEU A 463 -10.86 -11.05 -10.60
CA LEU A 463 -11.87 -11.12 -9.57
C LEU A 463 -12.50 -9.73 -9.47
N GLY A 464 -13.76 -9.60 -9.89
CA GLY A 464 -14.49 -8.34 -9.78
C GLY A 464 -14.42 -7.83 -8.33
N ASN A 465 -14.29 -6.52 -8.17
CA ASN A 465 -14.36 -5.89 -6.85
C ASN A 465 -15.73 -6.17 -6.23
N ALA A 466 -15.88 -7.26 -5.51
CA ALA A 466 -17.02 -7.49 -4.63
C ALA A 466 -16.78 -6.66 -3.37
N GLY A 467 -17.19 -5.41 -3.38
CA GLY A 467 -17.12 -4.51 -2.23
C GLY A 467 -16.48 -3.16 -2.59
N GLY A 468 -17.22 -2.30 -3.23
CA GLY A 468 -17.12 -0.85 -3.17
C GLY A 468 -18.29 -0.38 -2.35
#